data_0bb443ba9e4b5c79cb1c3d42adadc3a6
#
_entry.id   0bb443ba9e4b5c79cb1c3d42adadc3a6
#
_cell.length_a   1.000
_cell.length_b   1.000
_cell.length_c   1.000
_cell.angle_alpha   90.00
_cell.angle_beta   90.00
_cell.angle_gamma   90.00
#
_symmetry.space_group_name_H-M   'P 1'
#
loop_
_entity.id
_entity.type
_entity.pdbx_description
1 polymer ?
#
loop_
_entity_poly.entity_id
_entity_poly.type
_entity_poly.pdbx_seq_one_letter_code
_entity_poly.pdbx_strand_id
1 'polypeptide(L)'
;PPQLEAGMLVVDGLFGSGLNKPLAGGFASLVKYINQSAAKVVSIDLPSGLMAEDNSYNIAANIIRADLTLTLQQKKLAMMLADNQIYLGRLKVLDIRLSPEFIQKTESKFSILEENDIRLLMKPRGDFAHKGTMGTALIIAGSYGMSGASVLATKACLRAGTGKVITHTPKRNYEIMQISVPEAVLQMDSEETIFSEPVDTDYYSAMGIGPGLGTNESTAIALIAQLRRSTCPTVVDADALNILASHRAWMQQLPKD
;
A
#
# COMPACT_ATOMS: atom_id res chain seq x y z
N PRO A 1 4.14 41.72 -4.05
CA PRO A 1 5.09 40.87 -3.38
C PRO A 1 6.52 41.19 -3.84
N PRO A 2 7.54 40.99 -3.01
CA PRO A 2 8.92 41.18 -3.40
C PRO A 2 9.29 40.24 -4.56
N GLN A 3 10.27 40.65 -5.39
CA GLN A 3 10.78 39.76 -6.43
C GLN A 3 11.49 38.58 -5.77
N LEU A 4 11.12 37.34 -6.19
CA LEU A 4 11.71 36.11 -5.67
C LEU A 4 12.76 35.59 -6.65
N GLU A 5 14.02 35.46 -6.21
CA GLU A 5 15.16 35.08 -7.03
C GLU A 5 15.70 33.72 -6.64
N ALA A 6 16.49 33.12 -7.53
CA ALA A 6 17.26 31.92 -7.23
C ALA A 6 18.20 32.18 -6.04
N GLY A 7 18.25 31.26 -5.09
CA GLY A 7 19.04 31.41 -3.85
C GLY A 7 18.26 31.99 -2.67
N MET A 8 17.07 32.55 -2.91
CA MET A 8 16.17 32.93 -1.81
C MET A 8 15.46 31.71 -1.23
N LEU A 9 15.14 31.82 0.05
CA LEU A 9 14.32 30.85 0.78
C LEU A 9 12.97 31.48 1.13
N VAL A 10 11.90 30.86 0.65
CA VAL A 10 10.53 31.17 1.06
C VAL A 10 10.13 30.21 2.17
N VAL A 11 9.71 30.76 3.29
CA VAL A 11 9.09 29.98 4.38
C VAL A 11 7.58 30.14 4.26
N ASP A 12 6.92 29.05 3.89
CA ASP A 12 5.47 28.98 3.76
C ASP A 12 4.85 28.55 5.09
N GLY A 13 4.14 29.44 5.72
CA GLY A 13 3.41 29.22 6.98
C GLY A 13 2.02 29.88 6.94
N LEU A 14 1.42 30.05 5.74
CA LEU A 14 0.14 30.75 5.58
C LEU A 14 -1.03 29.91 6.10
N PHE A 15 -1.03 28.60 5.78
CA PHE A 15 -2.09 27.66 6.19
C PHE A 15 -1.48 26.31 6.57
N GLY A 16 -1.98 25.74 7.64
CA GLY A 16 -1.64 24.39 8.11
C GLY A 16 -2.85 23.45 8.03
N SER A 17 -2.92 22.51 8.98
CA SER A 17 -3.94 21.44 9.04
C SER A 17 -5.40 21.93 9.19
N GLY A 18 -5.62 23.19 9.53
CA GLY A 18 -6.96 23.79 9.63
C GLY A 18 -7.61 24.19 8.30
N LEU A 19 -6.92 24.07 7.18
CA LEU A 19 -7.48 24.41 5.87
C LEU A 19 -8.54 23.36 5.47
N ASN A 20 -9.77 23.82 5.13
CA ASN A 20 -10.90 22.95 4.82
C ASN A 20 -11.58 23.27 3.47
N LYS A 21 -11.00 24.17 2.69
CA LYS A 21 -11.49 24.53 1.35
C LYS A 21 -10.33 25.01 0.46
N PRO A 22 -10.45 24.89 -0.87
CA PRO A 22 -9.44 25.38 -1.81
C PRO A 22 -9.14 26.85 -1.61
N LEU A 23 -7.87 27.23 -1.78
CA LEU A 23 -7.48 28.64 -1.75
C LEU A 23 -8.05 29.39 -2.95
N ALA A 24 -8.47 30.64 -2.70
CA ALA A 24 -9.01 31.55 -3.70
C ALA A 24 -8.46 32.97 -3.53
N GLY A 25 -8.77 33.86 -4.49
CA GLY A 25 -8.44 35.27 -4.43
C GLY A 25 -6.94 35.53 -4.27
N GLY A 26 -6.58 36.45 -3.38
CA GLY A 26 -5.21 36.91 -3.18
C GLY A 26 -4.26 35.79 -2.73
N PHE A 27 -4.69 34.85 -1.90
CA PHE A 27 -3.88 33.71 -1.47
C PHE A 27 -3.56 32.76 -2.64
N ALA A 28 -4.55 32.47 -3.50
CA ALA A 28 -4.31 31.68 -4.71
C ALA A 28 -3.31 32.36 -5.66
N SER A 29 -3.40 33.68 -5.82
CA SER A 29 -2.46 34.46 -6.63
C SER A 29 -1.05 34.45 -6.03
N LEU A 30 -0.93 34.53 -4.70
CA LEU A 30 0.35 34.46 -4.00
C LEU A 30 1.01 33.09 -4.16
N VAL A 31 0.24 32.02 -4.01
CA VAL A 31 0.72 30.63 -4.23
C VAL A 31 1.25 30.45 -5.64
N LYS A 32 0.50 30.90 -6.65
CA LYS A 32 0.95 30.83 -8.05
C LYS A 32 2.24 31.62 -8.28
N TYR A 33 2.35 32.81 -7.69
CA TYR A 33 3.54 33.62 -7.78
C TYR A 33 4.77 32.90 -7.16
N ILE A 34 4.62 32.31 -5.98
CA ILE A 34 5.70 31.54 -5.31
C ILE A 34 6.08 30.32 -6.18
N ASN A 35 5.12 29.55 -6.65
CA ASN A 35 5.37 28.37 -7.47
C ASN A 35 6.04 28.65 -8.83
N GLN A 36 5.91 29.88 -9.34
CA GLN A 36 6.57 30.35 -10.58
C GLN A 36 7.97 30.89 -10.35
N SER A 37 8.35 31.11 -9.11
CA SER A 37 9.68 31.66 -8.78
C SER A 37 10.76 30.57 -8.81
N ALA A 38 12.04 31.00 -8.82
CA ALA A 38 13.18 30.11 -8.69
C ALA A 38 13.62 29.94 -7.24
N ALA A 39 12.92 30.53 -6.27
CA ALA A 39 13.23 30.42 -4.85
C ALA A 39 12.97 29.00 -4.31
N LYS A 40 13.75 28.60 -3.31
CA LYS A 40 13.48 27.37 -2.54
C LYS A 40 12.34 27.59 -1.57
N VAL A 41 11.45 26.59 -1.44
CA VAL A 41 10.28 26.69 -0.58
C VAL A 41 10.32 25.65 0.54
N VAL A 42 10.20 26.13 1.78
CA VAL A 42 10.04 25.27 2.97
C VAL A 42 8.65 25.53 3.56
N SER A 43 7.80 24.53 3.57
CA SER A 43 6.45 24.62 4.17
C SER A 43 6.45 24.10 5.60
N ILE A 44 5.82 24.86 6.48
CA ILE A 44 5.60 24.50 7.87
C ILE A 44 4.25 23.80 7.99
N ASP A 45 4.26 22.63 8.58
CA ASP A 45 3.14 21.70 8.79
C ASP A 45 2.60 21.10 7.49
N LEU A 46 2.01 21.89 6.62
CA LEU A 46 1.49 21.51 5.29
C LEU A 46 1.82 22.56 4.26
N PRO A 47 2.12 22.21 3.02
CA PRO A 47 2.15 23.18 1.93
C PRO A 47 0.83 23.93 1.83
N SER A 48 0.87 25.25 1.90
CA SER A 48 -0.35 26.07 1.89
C SER A 48 -1.19 25.78 0.65
N GLY A 49 -2.46 25.53 0.87
CA GLY A 49 -3.39 25.07 -0.15
C GLY A 49 -3.66 23.56 -0.12
N LEU A 50 -2.78 22.75 0.43
CA LEU A 50 -3.03 21.32 0.65
C LEU A 50 -3.87 21.12 1.91
N MET A 51 -5.01 20.45 1.81
CA MET A 51 -5.84 20.06 2.95
C MET A 51 -5.27 18.78 3.59
N ALA A 52 -5.46 18.63 4.90
CA ALA A 52 -4.84 17.55 5.68
C ALA A 52 -5.31 16.15 5.30
N GLU A 53 -6.53 16.02 4.79
CA GLU A 53 -7.17 14.73 4.46
C GLU A 53 -7.55 14.66 2.98
N ASP A 54 -8.78 15.04 2.62
CA ASP A 54 -9.32 14.92 1.26
C ASP A 54 -9.00 16.12 0.39
N ASN A 55 -8.37 15.87 -0.74
CA ASN A 55 -8.04 16.86 -1.77
C ASN A 55 -8.72 16.59 -3.12
N SER A 56 -9.72 15.70 -3.17
CA SER A 56 -10.40 15.29 -4.41
C SER A 56 -11.01 16.47 -5.19
N TYR A 57 -11.44 17.50 -4.48
CA TYR A 57 -12.05 18.70 -5.05
C TYR A 57 -11.14 19.93 -4.98
N ASN A 58 -9.85 19.72 -4.68
CA ASN A 58 -8.91 20.80 -4.52
C ASN A 58 -8.44 21.37 -5.88
N ILE A 59 -7.96 22.60 -5.87
CA ILE A 59 -7.41 23.25 -7.05
C ILE A 59 -5.89 23.13 -7.03
N ALA A 60 -5.36 22.19 -7.78
CA ALA A 60 -3.93 21.85 -7.85
C ALA A 60 -3.00 23.06 -8.06
N ALA A 61 -3.43 24.04 -8.90
CA ALA A 61 -2.66 25.25 -9.16
C ALA A 61 -2.57 26.21 -7.96
N ASN A 62 -3.38 26.02 -6.94
CA ASN A 62 -3.46 26.86 -5.75
C ASN A 62 -2.81 26.20 -4.52
N ILE A 63 -1.99 25.16 -4.73
CA ILE A 63 -1.23 24.46 -3.70
C ILE A 63 0.26 24.79 -3.87
N ILE A 64 0.93 25.17 -2.79
CA ILE A 64 2.39 25.37 -2.77
C ILE A 64 3.10 24.07 -3.16
N ARG A 65 4.14 24.18 -3.97
CA ARG A 65 5.09 23.11 -4.27
C ARG A 65 6.35 23.33 -3.45
N ALA A 66 6.43 22.66 -2.32
CA ALA A 66 7.56 22.79 -1.43
C ALA A 66 8.76 21.94 -1.88
N ASP A 67 9.99 22.41 -1.61
CA ASP A 67 11.21 21.59 -1.67
C ASP A 67 11.36 20.74 -0.39
N LEU A 68 10.82 21.24 0.73
CA LEU A 68 10.84 20.58 2.04
C LEU A 68 9.56 20.92 2.80
N THR A 69 8.92 19.91 3.35
CA THR A 69 7.81 20.08 4.29
C THR A 69 8.23 19.61 5.68
N LEU A 70 8.10 20.51 6.66
CA LEU A 70 8.38 20.25 8.08
C LEU A 70 7.04 20.06 8.80
N THR A 71 6.51 18.83 8.79
CA THR A 71 5.21 18.54 9.41
C THR A 71 5.33 18.34 10.91
N LEU A 72 4.33 18.81 11.65
CA LEU A 72 4.34 18.82 13.11
C LEU A 72 3.73 17.52 13.65
N GLN A 73 4.44 16.85 14.54
CA GLN A 73 4.12 15.67 15.34
C GLN A 73 3.82 14.41 14.52
N GLN A 74 2.92 14.51 13.54
CA GLN A 74 2.42 13.36 12.79
C GLN A 74 2.27 13.69 11.30
N LYS A 75 2.43 12.69 10.44
CA LYS A 75 2.04 12.79 9.04
C LYS A 75 0.53 12.92 8.94
N LYS A 76 0.05 13.82 8.08
CA LYS A 76 -1.37 13.95 7.75
C LYS A 76 -1.71 12.97 6.63
N LEU A 77 -2.97 12.53 6.54
CA LEU A 77 -3.40 11.55 5.53
C LEU A 77 -3.02 11.97 4.10
N ALA A 78 -3.23 13.25 3.77
CA ALA A 78 -2.87 13.79 2.45
C ALA A 78 -1.41 13.58 2.06
N MET A 79 -0.49 13.51 3.04
CA MET A 79 0.95 13.29 2.80
C MET A 79 1.27 11.84 2.44
N MET A 80 0.36 10.91 2.68
CA MET A 80 0.51 9.48 2.40
C MET A 80 -0.06 9.08 1.03
N LEU A 81 -0.71 10.01 0.34
CA LEU A 81 -1.33 9.78 -0.97
C LEU A 81 -0.38 10.21 -2.09
N ALA A 82 -0.17 9.32 -3.06
CA ALA A 82 0.77 9.51 -4.16
C ALA A 82 0.49 10.79 -4.98
N ASP A 83 -0.78 11.13 -5.20
CA ASP A 83 -1.20 12.31 -5.96
C ASP A 83 -0.70 13.63 -5.36
N ASN A 84 -0.45 13.65 -4.05
CA ASN A 84 -0.01 14.84 -3.33
C ASN A 84 1.52 14.95 -3.21
N GLN A 85 2.27 13.95 -3.66
CA GLN A 85 3.72 13.89 -3.54
C GLN A 85 4.41 15.11 -4.18
N ILE A 86 3.86 15.62 -5.29
CA ILE A 86 4.40 16.76 -6.03
C ILE A 86 4.41 18.08 -5.23
N TYR A 87 3.63 18.18 -4.16
CA TYR A 87 3.53 19.37 -3.32
C TYR A 87 4.45 19.32 -2.11
N LEU A 88 4.87 18.13 -1.67
CA LEU A 88 5.52 17.92 -0.37
C LEU A 88 7.04 18.13 -0.39
N GLY A 89 7.69 17.88 -1.54
CA GLY A 89 9.14 17.79 -1.57
C GLY A 89 9.66 16.70 -0.60
N ARG A 90 10.76 16.97 0.08
CA ARG A 90 11.22 16.11 1.18
C ARG A 90 10.34 16.33 2.40
N LEU A 91 9.88 15.25 3.01
CA LEU A 91 9.02 15.31 4.19
C LEU A 91 9.86 15.00 5.46
N LYS A 92 9.77 15.86 6.47
CA LYS A 92 10.35 15.63 7.79
C LYS A 92 9.32 15.88 8.88
N VAL A 93 9.15 14.90 9.76
CA VAL A 93 8.31 15.03 10.94
C VAL A 93 9.10 15.68 12.05
N LEU A 94 8.54 16.72 12.67
CA LEU A 94 9.09 17.39 13.83
C LEU A 94 8.26 17.04 15.06
N ASP A 95 8.90 16.45 16.06
CA ASP A 95 8.26 16.20 17.36
C ASP A 95 8.09 17.53 18.10
N ILE A 96 6.84 17.90 18.35
CA ILE A 96 6.47 19.10 19.14
C ILE A 96 6.07 18.74 20.57
N ARG A 97 6.38 17.52 21.01
CA ARG A 97 6.18 17.01 22.36
C ARG A 97 4.71 17.00 22.81
N LEU A 98 3.80 16.60 21.92
CA LEU A 98 2.42 16.31 22.35
C LEU A 98 2.39 15.11 23.29
N SER A 99 1.41 15.07 24.19
CA SER A 99 1.23 13.97 25.13
C SER A 99 1.07 12.63 24.40
N PRO A 100 1.96 11.65 24.60
CA PRO A 100 1.82 10.32 24.00
C PRO A 100 0.51 9.62 24.41
N GLU A 101 0.07 9.82 25.67
CA GLU A 101 -1.17 9.25 26.16
C GLU A 101 -2.37 9.82 25.43
N PHE A 102 -2.37 11.13 25.14
CA PHE A 102 -3.45 11.76 24.37
C PHE A 102 -3.49 11.23 22.94
N ILE A 103 -2.33 11.12 22.29
CA ILE A 103 -2.22 10.57 20.92
C ILE A 103 -2.77 9.13 20.89
N GLN A 104 -2.37 8.30 21.86
CA GLN A 104 -2.79 6.90 21.92
C GLN A 104 -4.30 6.73 22.17
N LYS A 105 -4.91 7.64 22.95
CA LYS A 105 -6.35 7.61 23.26
C LYS A 105 -7.23 8.27 22.19
N THR A 106 -6.63 9.03 21.27
CA THR A 106 -7.37 9.72 20.23
C THR A 106 -7.76 8.73 19.13
N GLU A 107 -9.06 8.58 18.92
CA GLU A 107 -9.58 7.73 17.84
C GLU A 107 -9.21 8.32 16.47
N SER A 108 -8.74 7.47 15.58
CA SER A 108 -8.47 7.79 14.18
C SER A 108 -9.01 6.69 13.28
N LYS A 109 -9.58 7.09 12.14
CA LYS A 109 -10.00 6.15 11.10
C LYS A 109 -8.83 5.55 10.32
N PHE A 110 -7.66 6.12 10.46
CA PHE A 110 -6.44 5.75 9.71
C PHE A 110 -5.31 5.51 10.70
N SER A 111 -4.54 4.47 10.46
CA SER A 111 -3.33 4.15 11.21
C SER A 111 -2.16 3.94 10.25
N ILE A 112 -0.97 4.21 10.72
CA ILE A 112 0.28 3.91 10.00
C ILE A 112 0.87 2.68 10.67
N LEU A 113 1.21 1.67 9.88
CA LEU A 113 1.92 0.49 10.37
C LEU A 113 3.41 0.83 10.50
N GLU A 114 3.93 0.75 11.72
CA GLU A 114 5.33 1.04 12.03
C GLU A 114 6.09 -0.22 12.46
N GLU A 115 7.41 -0.11 12.60
CA GLU A 115 8.26 -1.26 12.96
C GLU A 115 7.84 -1.91 14.29
N ASN A 116 7.43 -1.12 15.27
CA ASN A 116 6.98 -1.64 16.56
C ASN A 116 5.71 -2.47 16.45
N ASP A 117 4.78 -2.09 15.57
CA ASP A 117 3.55 -2.85 15.33
C ASP A 117 3.89 -4.22 14.75
N ILE A 118 4.83 -4.27 13.80
CA ILE A 118 5.32 -5.52 13.22
C ILE A 118 6.02 -6.38 14.28
N ARG A 119 6.86 -5.79 15.14
CA ARG A 119 7.54 -6.52 16.22
C ARG A 119 6.56 -7.18 17.19
N LEU A 120 5.45 -6.51 17.51
CA LEU A 120 4.40 -7.05 18.38
C LEU A 120 3.63 -8.20 17.73
N LEU A 121 3.49 -8.19 16.41
CA LEU A 121 2.84 -9.27 15.65
C LEU A 121 3.74 -10.51 15.50
N MET A 122 5.06 -10.35 15.55
CA MET A 122 6.00 -11.45 15.41
C MET A 122 6.04 -12.30 16.70
N LYS A 123 5.60 -13.55 16.59
CA LYS A 123 5.70 -14.51 17.69
C LYS A 123 7.08 -15.17 17.69
N PRO A 124 7.82 -15.15 18.81
CA PRO A 124 9.07 -15.91 18.92
C PRO A 124 8.80 -17.41 18.75
N ARG A 125 9.70 -18.10 18.07
CA ARG A 125 9.62 -19.56 17.94
C ARG A 125 10.09 -20.21 19.24
N GLY A 126 9.31 -21.12 19.78
CA GLY A 126 9.75 -21.97 20.89
C GLY A 126 10.76 -23.01 20.43
N ASP A 127 11.54 -23.57 21.38
CA ASP A 127 12.61 -24.54 21.10
C ASP A 127 12.14 -25.79 20.36
N PHE A 128 10.89 -26.18 20.56
CA PHE A 128 10.27 -27.34 19.91
C PHE A 128 9.36 -26.99 18.73
N ALA A 129 9.43 -25.77 18.25
CA ALA A 129 8.64 -25.37 17.08
C ALA A 129 9.13 -26.13 15.83
N HIS A 130 8.19 -26.63 15.05
CA HIS A 130 8.44 -27.32 13.79
C HIS A 130 7.52 -26.83 12.69
N LYS A 131 7.77 -27.20 11.44
CA LYS A 131 7.00 -26.72 10.29
C LYS A 131 5.48 -26.88 10.41
N GLY A 132 5.02 -27.90 11.14
CA GLY A 132 3.59 -28.14 11.37
C GLY A 132 2.94 -27.14 12.33
N THR A 133 3.70 -26.56 13.28
CA THR A 133 3.19 -25.60 14.27
C THR A 133 3.24 -24.15 13.79
N MET A 134 3.94 -23.90 12.67
CA MET A 134 4.13 -22.54 12.12
C MET A 134 3.16 -22.20 10.99
N GLY A 135 2.09 -22.99 10.84
CA GLY A 135 1.04 -22.77 9.85
C GLY A 135 1.40 -23.22 8.45
N THR A 136 0.38 -23.28 7.61
CA THR A 136 0.48 -23.61 6.19
C THR A 136 -0.17 -22.49 5.39
N ALA A 137 0.56 -21.86 4.51
CA ALA A 137 0.05 -20.80 3.64
C ALA A 137 -0.14 -21.29 2.21
N LEU A 138 -1.21 -20.82 1.57
CA LEU A 138 -1.45 -20.94 0.14
C LEU A 138 -1.05 -19.62 -0.53
N ILE A 139 -0.23 -19.69 -1.57
CA ILE A 139 0.08 -18.56 -2.44
C ILE A 139 -0.47 -18.85 -3.84
N ILE A 140 -1.41 -18.05 -4.31
CA ILE A 140 -1.94 -18.12 -5.68
C ILE A 140 -1.34 -16.95 -6.46
N ALA A 141 -0.37 -17.26 -7.33
CA ALA A 141 0.42 -16.22 -7.98
C ALA A 141 1.06 -16.71 -9.29
N GLY A 142 1.37 -15.75 -10.16
CA GLY A 142 2.07 -15.98 -11.41
C GLY A 142 1.15 -16.38 -12.55
N SER A 143 1.57 -16.00 -13.74
CA SER A 143 1.02 -16.41 -15.03
C SER A 143 2.18 -16.55 -16.03
N TYR A 144 1.89 -16.98 -17.25
CA TYR A 144 2.91 -17.04 -18.30
C TYR A 144 3.51 -15.65 -18.53
N GLY A 145 4.85 -15.55 -18.43
CA GLY A 145 5.59 -14.29 -18.49
C GLY A 145 5.73 -13.54 -17.15
N MET A 146 4.98 -13.95 -16.10
CA MET A 146 5.03 -13.35 -14.75
C MET A 146 5.32 -14.36 -13.64
N SER A 147 6.01 -15.45 -13.95
CA SER A 147 6.42 -16.47 -12.97
C SER A 147 7.35 -15.92 -11.86
N GLY A 148 8.10 -14.86 -12.15
CA GLY A 148 8.90 -14.17 -11.13
C GLY A 148 8.08 -13.67 -9.93
N ALA A 149 6.82 -13.27 -10.16
CA ALA A 149 5.94 -12.83 -9.08
C ALA A 149 5.59 -13.98 -8.11
N SER A 150 5.31 -15.20 -8.64
CA SER A 150 5.08 -16.37 -7.79
C SER A 150 6.34 -16.76 -7.00
N VAL A 151 7.52 -16.67 -7.61
CA VAL A 151 8.81 -16.91 -6.94
C VAL A 151 9.01 -15.95 -5.77
N LEU A 152 8.82 -14.66 -6.01
CA LEU A 152 9.03 -13.62 -4.99
C LEU A 152 8.03 -13.72 -3.84
N ALA A 153 6.73 -13.90 -4.14
CA ALA A 153 5.70 -14.04 -3.13
C ALA A 153 5.93 -15.28 -2.25
N THR A 154 6.26 -16.42 -2.88
CA THR A 154 6.54 -17.67 -2.17
C THR A 154 7.77 -17.55 -1.27
N LYS A 155 8.87 -16.99 -1.77
CA LYS A 155 10.08 -16.75 -0.98
C LYS A 155 9.82 -15.81 0.19
N ALA A 156 9.06 -14.74 -0.02
CA ALA A 156 8.72 -13.80 1.03
C ALA A 156 7.92 -14.49 2.15
N CYS A 157 6.94 -15.32 1.80
CA CYS A 157 6.14 -16.07 2.74
C CYS A 157 6.99 -17.06 3.57
N LEU A 158 7.91 -17.80 2.94
CA LEU A 158 8.86 -18.69 3.63
C LEU A 158 9.78 -17.91 4.59
N ARG A 159 10.34 -16.79 4.12
CA ARG A 159 11.22 -15.94 4.93
C ARG A 159 10.51 -15.24 6.09
N ALA A 160 9.23 -14.96 5.95
CA ALA A 160 8.41 -14.45 7.05
C ALA A 160 8.19 -15.48 8.16
N GLY A 161 8.54 -16.75 7.93
CA GLY A 161 8.57 -17.78 8.96
C GLY A 161 7.44 -18.80 8.91
N THR A 162 6.67 -18.84 7.83
CA THR A 162 5.63 -19.85 7.60
C THR A 162 6.24 -21.26 7.59
N GLY A 163 5.57 -22.20 8.23
CA GLY A 163 6.06 -23.58 8.36
C GLY A 163 6.03 -24.36 7.05
N LYS A 164 4.99 -24.16 6.24
CA LYS A 164 4.82 -24.74 4.91
C LYS A 164 4.21 -23.71 3.98
N VAL A 165 4.69 -23.65 2.76
CA VAL A 165 4.07 -22.83 1.70
C VAL A 165 3.71 -23.74 0.54
N ILE A 166 2.45 -23.70 0.15
CA ILE A 166 1.95 -24.30 -1.07
C ILE A 166 1.74 -23.16 -2.07
N THR A 167 2.28 -23.30 -3.27
CA THR A 167 2.10 -22.32 -4.31
C THR A 167 1.25 -22.91 -5.43
N HIS A 168 0.07 -22.32 -5.63
CA HIS A 168 -0.77 -22.61 -6.78
C HIS A 168 -0.43 -21.67 -7.92
N THR A 169 -0.05 -22.23 -9.06
CA THR A 169 0.45 -21.49 -10.22
C THR A 169 0.22 -22.29 -11.51
N PRO A 170 0.15 -21.64 -12.69
CA PRO A 170 0.01 -22.34 -13.98
C PRO A 170 1.15 -23.34 -14.24
N LYS A 171 0.85 -24.41 -15.01
CA LYS A 171 1.79 -25.52 -15.25
C LYS A 171 3.13 -25.08 -15.81
N ARG A 172 3.17 -24.07 -16.66
CA ARG A 172 4.43 -23.57 -17.24
C ARG A 172 5.39 -22.95 -16.22
N ASN A 173 4.92 -22.65 -15.03
CA ASN A 173 5.76 -22.14 -13.95
C ASN A 173 6.44 -23.25 -13.14
N TYR A 174 6.17 -24.52 -13.41
CA TYR A 174 6.67 -25.65 -12.62
C TYR A 174 8.20 -25.62 -12.47
N GLU A 175 8.92 -25.65 -13.57
CA GLU A 175 10.41 -25.74 -13.54
C GLU A 175 11.03 -24.55 -12.83
N ILE A 176 10.59 -23.32 -13.15
CA ILE A 176 11.15 -22.13 -12.52
C ILE A 176 10.87 -22.09 -11.02
N MET A 177 9.71 -22.56 -10.59
CA MET A 177 9.36 -22.62 -9.16
C MET A 177 10.21 -23.66 -8.44
N GLN A 178 10.36 -24.86 -8.98
CA GLN A 178 11.16 -25.93 -8.37
C GLN A 178 12.65 -25.57 -8.28
N ILE A 179 13.18 -24.87 -9.29
CA ILE A 179 14.56 -24.39 -9.29
C ILE A 179 14.76 -23.23 -8.31
N SER A 180 13.84 -22.28 -8.32
CA SER A 180 13.99 -21.03 -7.56
C SER A 180 13.58 -21.13 -6.10
N VAL A 181 12.62 -21.99 -5.76
CA VAL A 181 12.05 -22.15 -4.40
C VAL A 181 11.80 -23.64 -4.10
N PRO A 182 12.86 -24.44 -3.99
CA PRO A 182 12.74 -25.89 -3.79
C PRO A 182 12.04 -26.27 -2.47
N GLU A 183 11.96 -25.33 -1.51
CA GLU A 183 11.28 -25.53 -0.23
C GLU A 183 9.76 -25.49 -0.32
N ALA A 184 9.21 -24.89 -1.39
CA ALA A 184 7.77 -24.78 -1.59
C ALA A 184 7.19 -26.06 -2.19
N VAL A 185 5.98 -26.40 -1.76
CA VAL A 185 5.18 -27.42 -2.44
C VAL A 185 4.37 -26.76 -3.54
N LEU A 186 4.36 -27.35 -4.73
CA LEU A 186 3.60 -26.81 -5.85
C LEU A 186 2.28 -27.54 -6.03
N GLN A 187 1.24 -26.78 -6.27
CA GLN A 187 -0.06 -27.22 -6.78
C GLN A 187 -0.27 -26.56 -8.13
N MET A 188 -0.35 -27.35 -9.17
CA MET A 188 -0.49 -26.83 -10.53
C MET A 188 -1.95 -26.56 -10.86
N ASP A 189 -2.21 -25.42 -11.50
CA ASP A 189 -3.47 -25.11 -12.15
C ASP A 189 -3.76 -26.13 -13.27
N SER A 190 -5.03 -26.30 -13.66
CA SER A 190 -5.40 -27.11 -14.82
C SER A 190 -4.91 -26.52 -16.13
N GLU A 191 -4.74 -25.19 -16.18
CA GLU A 191 -4.29 -24.45 -17.34
C GLU A 191 -2.76 -24.28 -17.37
N GLU A 192 -2.23 -24.14 -18.59
CA GLU A 192 -0.80 -23.98 -18.82
C GLU A 192 -0.27 -22.61 -18.44
N THR A 193 -1.07 -21.55 -18.61
CA THR A 193 -0.56 -20.18 -18.66
C THR A 193 -1.23 -19.21 -17.70
N ILE A 194 -2.36 -19.54 -17.14
CA ILE A 194 -3.18 -18.65 -16.30
C ILE A 194 -3.71 -19.37 -15.06
N PHE A 195 -4.12 -18.61 -14.06
CA PHE A 195 -4.97 -19.06 -12.97
C PHE A 195 -6.42 -19.20 -13.51
N SER A 196 -6.98 -20.40 -13.46
CA SER A 196 -8.24 -20.71 -14.11
C SER A 196 -9.31 -21.31 -13.20
N GLU A 197 -8.94 -21.88 -12.05
CA GLU A 197 -9.87 -22.54 -11.16
C GLU A 197 -9.58 -22.32 -9.68
N PRO A 198 -10.62 -22.19 -8.84
CA PRO A 198 -10.43 -21.99 -7.41
C PRO A 198 -9.91 -23.27 -6.73
N VAL A 199 -9.10 -23.06 -5.70
CA VAL A 199 -8.50 -24.08 -4.84
C VAL A 199 -9.27 -24.17 -3.52
N ASP A 200 -9.41 -25.36 -2.98
CA ASP A 200 -9.93 -25.56 -1.63
C ASP A 200 -8.97 -24.95 -0.59
N THR A 201 -9.52 -24.23 0.37
CA THR A 201 -8.74 -23.49 1.38
C THR A 201 -8.83 -24.02 2.80
N ASP A 202 -9.53 -25.12 3.05
CA ASP A 202 -9.81 -25.63 4.39
C ASP A 202 -8.55 -26.05 5.17
N TYR A 203 -7.49 -26.41 4.47
CA TYR A 203 -6.22 -26.84 5.08
C TYR A 203 -5.22 -25.72 5.34
N TYR A 204 -5.53 -24.50 4.91
CA TYR A 204 -4.58 -23.40 4.99
C TYR A 204 -4.88 -22.46 6.16
N SER A 205 -3.83 -22.03 6.82
CA SER A 205 -3.92 -21.04 7.91
C SER A 205 -4.14 -19.63 7.37
N ALA A 206 -3.70 -19.37 6.15
CA ALA A 206 -3.87 -18.11 5.43
C ALA A 206 -3.61 -18.29 3.94
N MET A 207 -4.14 -17.39 3.12
CA MET A 207 -3.94 -17.35 1.68
C MET A 207 -3.43 -15.97 1.25
N GLY A 208 -2.51 -15.94 0.29
CA GLY A 208 -2.13 -14.75 -0.47
C GLY A 208 -2.46 -14.95 -1.94
N ILE A 209 -3.15 -13.99 -2.57
CA ILE A 209 -3.56 -14.09 -3.96
C ILE A 209 -3.36 -12.78 -4.71
N GLY A 210 -2.84 -12.85 -5.94
CA GLY A 210 -2.80 -11.69 -6.82
C GLY A 210 -1.52 -11.44 -7.58
N PRO A 211 -0.33 -11.62 -6.99
CA PRO A 211 0.91 -11.24 -7.65
C PRO A 211 1.09 -11.95 -9.00
N GLY A 212 1.12 -11.17 -10.08
CA GLY A 212 1.38 -11.65 -11.42
C GLY A 212 0.33 -12.61 -12.01
N LEU A 213 -0.94 -12.51 -11.60
CA LEU A 213 -2.02 -13.34 -12.15
C LEU A 213 -2.41 -12.93 -13.57
N GLY A 214 -2.15 -11.69 -13.97
CA GLY A 214 -2.78 -11.07 -15.12
C GLY A 214 -4.23 -10.68 -14.83
N THR A 215 -4.83 -9.96 -15.77
CA THR A 215 -6.18 -9.38 -15.61
C THR A 215 -7.17 -9.86 -16.69
N ASN A 216 -6.91 -11.02 -17.31
CA ASN A 216 -7.84 -11.57 -18.30
C ASN A 216 -9.14 -12.06 -17.63
N GLU A 217 -10.20 -12.18 -18.42
CA GLU A 217 -11.55 -12.49 -17.94
C GLU A 217 -11.64 -13.86 -17.23
N SER A 218 -10.95 -14.88 -17.76
CA SER A 218 -10.97 -16.22 -17.15
C SER A 218 -10.33 -16.18 -15.75
N THR A 219 -9.19 -15.49 -15.60
CA THR A 219 -8.55 -15.27 -14.30
C THR A 219 -9.43 -14.44 -13.36
N ALA A 220 -10.15 -13.44 -13.88
CA ALA A 220 -11.06 -12.63 -13.08
C ALA A 220 -12.22 -13.47 -12.52
N ILE A 221 -12.81 -14.35 -13.33
CA ILE A 221 -13.86 -15.27 -12.89
C ILE A 221 -13.32 -16.25 -11.83
N ALA A 222 -12.15 -16.83 -12.06
CA ALA A 222 -11.51 -17.73 -11.10
C ALA A 222 -11.18 -17.02 -9.77
N LEU A 223 -10.69 -15.79 -9.84
CA LEU A 223 -10.39 -14.97 -8.67
C LEU A 223 -11.62 -14.75 -7.78
N ILE A 224 -12.71 -14.27 -8.36
CA ILE A 224 -13.92 -14.01 -7.55
C ILE A 224 -14.50 -15.31 -6.99
N ALA A 225 -14.44 -16.41 -7.73
CA ALA A 225 -14.85 -17.71 -7.23
C ALA A 225 -13.96 -18.19 -6.08
N GLN A 226 -12.64 -17.95 -6.15
CA GLN A 226 -11.69 -18.23 -5.08
C GLN A 226 -11.98 -17.42 -3.82
N LEU A 227 -12.11 -16.10 -3.95
CA LEU A 227 -12.36 -15.21 -2.81
C LEU A 227 -13.68 -15.53 -2.10
N ARG A 228 -14.72 -15.87 -2.84
CA ARG A 228 -16.04 -16.27 -2.27
C ARG A 228 -16.01 -17.59 -1.50
N ARG A 229 -15.11 -18.50 -1.86
CA ARG A 229 -14.97 -19.83 -1.23
C ARG A 229 -13.93 -19.86 -0.12
N SER A 230 -13.12 -18.81 0.02
CA SER A 230 -12.06 -18.79 1.01
C SER A 230 -12.61 -18.94 2.43
N THR A 231 -12.06 -19.91 3.16
CA THR A 231 -12.38 -20.21 4.56
C THR A 231 -11.29 -19.73 5.52
N CYS A 232 -10.21 -19.14 5.00
CA CYS A 232 -9.08 -18.65 5.76
C CYS A 232 -8.81 -17.16 5.50
N PRO A 233 -8.12 -16.47 6.43
CA PRO A 233 -7.67 -15.10 6.22
C PRO A 233 -6.91 -14.95 4.90
N THR A 234 -7.28 -13.96 4.10
CA THR A 234 -6.79 -13.78 2.75
C THR A 234 -6.19 -12.41 2.53
N VAL A 235 -4.95 -12.38 2.02
CA VAL A 235 -4.29 -11.16 1.54
C VAL A 235 -4.49 -11.06 0.03
N VAL A 236 -5.09 -9.97 -0.43
CA VAL A 236 -5.35 -9.67 -1.85
C VAL A 236 -4.40 -8.57 -2.29
N ASP A 237 -3.64 -8.79 -3.38
CA ASP A 237 -2.62 -7.86 -3.85
C ASP A 237 -2.57 -7.76 -5.37
N ALA A 238 -1.87 -6.77 -5.88
CA ALA A 238 -1.46 -6.62 -7.28
C ALA A 238 -2.62 -6.82 -8.29
N ASP A 239 -2.52 -7.80 -9.19
CA ASP A 239 -3.52 -8.02 -10.24
C ASP A 239 -4.89 -8.41 -9.70
N ALA A 240 -4.96 -9.04 -8.54
CA ALA A 240 -6.25 -9.30 -7.90
C ALA A 240 -6.96 -7.99 -7.49
N LEU A 241 -6.21 -6.99 -7.00
CA LEU A 241 -6.77 -5.66 -6.73
C LEU A 241 -7.17 -4.94 -8.03
N ASN A 242 -6.36 -5.07 -9.10
CA ASN A 242 -6.67 -4.50 -10.41
C ASN A 242 -7.98 -5.08 -10.98
N ILE A 243 -8.16 -6.40 -10.86
CA ILE A 243 -9.39 -7.10 -11.27
C ILE A 243 -10.58 -6.57 -10.46
N LEU A 244 -10.49 -6.51 -9.13
CA LEU A 244 -11.57 -6.00 -8.28
C LEU A 244 -11.88 -4.53 -8.58
N ALA A 245 -10.89 -3.70 -8.87
CA ALA A 245 -11.10 -2.31 -9.25
C ALA A 245 -11.88 -2.17 -10.56
N SER A 246 -11.67 -3.08 -11.51
CA SER A 246 -12.38 -3.15 -12.79
C SER A 246 -13.79 -3.73 -12.63
N HIS A 247 -14.04 -4.55 -11.61
CA HIS A 247 -15.30 -5.25 -11.35
C HIS A 247 -15.88 -4.88 -9.98
N ARG A 248 -16.05 -3.59 -9.72
CA ARG A 248 -16.43 -3.05 -8.40
C ARG A 248 -17.66 -3.70 -7.76
N ALA A 249 -18.64 -4.12 -8.57
CA ALA A 249 -19.83 -4.80 -8.08
C ALA A 249 -19.53 -6.14 -7.38
N TRP A 250 -18.42 -6.79 -7.75
CA TRP A 250 -18.03 -8.07 -7.15
C TRP A 250 -17.55 -7.91 -5.70
N MET A 251 -17.06 -6.73 -5.31
CA MET A 251 -16.65 -6.49 -3.93
C MET A 251 -17.78 -6.66 -2.92
N GLN A 252 -19.05 -6.48 -3.36
CA GLN A 252 -20.22 -6.72 -2.50
C GLN A 252 -20.47 -8.20 -2.21
N GLN A 253 -19.83 -9.09 -2.98
CA GLN A 253 -19.98 -10.55 -2.89
C GLN A 253 -18.85 -11.19 -2.08
N LEU A 254 -17.84 -10.42 -1.66
CA LEU A 254 -16.73 -10.92 -0.85
C LEU A 254 -17.24 -11.26 0.55
N PRO A 255 -16.64 -12.28 1.20
CA PRO A 255 -16.91 -12.57 2.60
C PRO A 255 -16.68 -11.30 3.43
N LYS A 256 -17.55 -11.08 4.40
CA LYS A 256 -17.35 -10.08 5.45
C LYS A 256 -16.74 -10.83 6.63
N ASP A 257 -15.69 -10.27 7.19
CA ASP A 257 -14.84 -10.76 8.28
C ASP A 257 -15.39 -11.92 9.12
#